data_f2fa0deb524a0b1e7cc630da9b3a7609
#
_entry.id   f2fa0deb524a0b1e7cc630da9b3a7609
#
_cell.length_a   1.000
_cell.length_b   1.000
_cell.length_c   1.000
_cell.angle_alpha   90.00
_cell.angle_beta   90.00
_cell.angle_gamma   90.00
#
_symmetry.space_group_name_H-M   'P 1'
#
loop_
_entity.id
_entity.type
_entity.pdbx_description
1 polymer ?
#
loop_
_entity_poly.entity_id
_entity_poly.type
_entity_poly.pdbx_seq_one_letter_code
_entity_poly.pdbx_strand_id
1 'polypeptide(L)'
;IDLKALRKNILAHKQLLPKETKIMAMVKAAGYGSGLQKMVQFVDSFGVDYFGVAYVDEGVEIRNSGIKKPIMVMNAENGNFESCIQHQLEPAIYDFQQLDEFISECIYQGVENYPIHLKIDTGMNRLGFSISELDKVLEIIQSQPEVKIQSVYSHLADADNRRDKRFTEHQLQKFSAVVKKIHDELSYSVDSHILNSSGIANFPETRFSMVRIGIGMYGICSNPELKRKLQPVLSWFSSISQIRSIPAGQSVGYNRTFISKTEMKIATIPVGYADGFKRSLSNGKGYVVIKGKKCPTIGRVCMDMIMVDVTGINVHVGENVEIIGKTITLEKMAELQETIPYEIMTSISGRVHRMYIE
;
A
#
# COMPACT_ATOMS: atom_id res chain seq x y z
N ILE A 1 3.81 -7.53 -12.81
CA ILE A 1 2.72 -7.64 -11.84
C ILE A 1 1.95 -8.92 -12.16
N ASP A 2 1.96 -9.88 -11.24
CA ASP A 2 1.26 -11.16 -11.37
C ASP A 2 -0.17 -11.04 -10.83
N LEU A 3 -1.13 -10.96 -11.73
CA LEU A 3 -2.54 -10.82 -11.39
C LEU A 3 -3.14 -12.13 -10.83
N LYS A 4 -2.64 -13.29 -11.24
CA LYS A 4 -3.06 -14.58 -10.63
C LYS A 4 -2.62 -14.68 -9.16
N ALA A 5 -1.40 -14.25 -8.86
CA ALA A 5 -0.90 -14.18 -7.49
C ALA A 5 -1.76 -13.21 -6.66
N LEU A 6 -2.08 -12.02 -7.20
CA LEU A 6 -2.97 -11.05 -6.55
C LEU A 6 -4.32 -11.66 -6.19
N ARG A 7 -4.98 -12.32 -7.15
CA ARG A 7 -6.25 -13.02 -6.92
C ARG A 7 -6.15 -14.06 -5.81
N LYS A 8 -5.12 -14.92 -5.85
CA LYS A 8 -4.89 -15.95 -4.84
C LYS A 8 -4.72 -15.33 -3.45
N ASN A 9 -4.01 -14.22 -3.35
CA ASN A 9 -3.79 -13.53 -2.09
C ASN A 9 -5.08 -12.93 -1.50
N ILE A 10 -5.92 -12.32 -2.34
CA ILE A 10 -7.25 -11.82 -1.89
C ILE A 10 -8.10 -12.99 -1.40
N LEU A 11 -8.16 -14.10 -2.15
CA LEU A 11 -8.93 -15.29 -1.77
C LEU A 11 -8.40 -15.93 -0.48
N ALA A 12 -7.08 -15.94 -0.26
CA ALA A 12 -6.49 -16.46 0.96
C ALA A 12 -6.89 -15.64 2.20
N HIS A 13 -6.99 -14.31 2.08
CA HIS A 13 -7.53 -13.47 3.14
C HIS A 13 -9.04 -13.69 3.33
N LYS A 14 -9.80 -13.79 2.24
CA LYS A 14 -11.25 -14.03 2.30
C LYS A 14 -11.60 -15.32 3.03
N GLN A 15 -10.78 -16.37 2.89
CA GLN A 15 -10.95 -17.65 3.61
C GLN A 15 -10.82 -17.54 5.13
N LEU A 16 -10.23 -16.47 5.66
CA LEU A 16 -10.12 -16.21 7.10
C LEU A 16 -11.32 -15.44 7.66
N LEU A 17 -12.24 -15.01 6.82
CA LEU A 17 -13.34 -14.12 7.17
C LEU A 17 -14.68 -14.85 7.10
N PRO A 18 -15.66 -14.46 7.91
CA PRO A 18 -17.07 -14.81 7.70
C PRO A 18 -17.53 -14.41 6.29
N LYS A 19 -18.50 -15.15 5.74
CA LYS A 19 -18.98 -14.92 4.36
C LYS A 19 -19.58 -13.53 4.14
N GLU A 20 -20.22 -12.99 5.17
CA GLU A 20 -20.90 -11.69 5.20
C GLU A 20 -19.94 -10.51 5.38
N THR A 21 -18.67 -10.75 5.75
CA THR A 21 -17.68 -9.69 5.96
C THR A 21 -17.32 -9.02 4.65
N LYS A 22 -17.58 -7.71 4.55
CA LYS A 22 -17.19 -6.88 3.41
C LYS A 22 -15.67 -6.72 3.33
N ILE A 23 -15.16 -6.60 2.12
CA ILE A 23 -13.73 -6.39 1.87
C ILE A 23 -13.52 -5.06 1.17
N MET A 24 -12.77 -4.17 1.80
CA MET A 24 -12.24 -2.96 1.17
C MET A 24 -10.81 -3.23 0.68
N ALA A 25 -10.60 -3.10 -0.63
CA ALA A 25 -9.27 -3.16 -1.23
C ALA A 25 -8.60 -1.79 -1.15
N MET A 26 -7.46 -1.72 -0.46
CA MET A 26 -6.66 -0.50 -0.38
C MET A 26 -5.78 -0.37 -1.63
N VAL A 27 -6.06 0.62 -2.47
CA VAL A 27 -5.40 0.82 -3.78
C VAL A 27 -4.72 2.19 -3.91
N LYS A 28 -4.54 2.89 -2.81
CA LYS A 28 -3.83 4.18 -2.74
C LYS A 28 -2.39 4.10 -3.25
N ALA A 29 -1.76 5.25 -3.48
CA ALA A 29 -0.40 5.39 -4.00
C ALA A 29 -0.21 4.60 -5.30
N ALA A 30 -1.06 4.87 -6.30
CA ALA A 30 -1.06 4.21 -7.60
C ALA A 30 -1.14 2.66 -7.48
N GLY A 31 -2.05 2.15 -6.61
CA GLY A 31 -2.15 0.72 -6.33
C GLY A 31 -0.87 0.16 -5.69
N TYR A 32 -0.33 0.85 -4.69
CA TYR A 32 0.99 0.55 -4.09
C TYR A 32 2.10 0.50 -5.15
N GLY A 33 2.09 1.44 -6.09
CA GLY A 33 3.06 1.50 -7.18
C GLY A 33 2.85 0.48 -8.31
N SER A 34 1.79 -0.32 -8.25
CA SER A 34 1.52 -1.38 -9.24
C SER A 34 0.69 -0.92 -10.46
N GLY A 35 0.25 0.34 -10.49
CA GLY A 35 -0.60 0.92 -11.54
C GLY A 35 -2.08 0.85 -11.17
N LEU A 36 -2.71 2.03 -10.94
CA LEU A 36 -4.03 2.13 -10.32
C LEU A 36 -5.14 1.51 -11.18
N GLN A 37 -5.31 1.99 -12.41
CA GLN A 37 -6.43 1.59 -13.29
C GLN A 37 -6.50 0.08 -13.53
N LYS A 38 -5.39 -0.53 -13.95
CA LYS A 38 -5.36 -1.98 -14.25
C LYS A 38 -5.61 -2.81 -12.99
N MET A 39 -5.06 -2.36 -11.85
CA MET A 39 -5.26 -3.04 -10.56
C MET A 39 -6.72 -3.00 -10.11
N VAL A 40 -7.37 -1.83 -10.15
CA VAL A 40 -8.77 -1.72 -9.72
C VAL A 40 -9.72 -2.48 -10.63
N GLN A 41 -9.55 -2.42 -11.94
CA GLN A 41 -10.35 -3.19 -12.91
C GLN A 41 -10.26 -4.70 -12.64
N PHE A 42 -9.05 -5.18 -12.37
CA PHE A 42 -8.83 -6.59 -12.06
C PHE A 42 -9.46 -6.97 -10.71
N VAL A 43 -9.19 -6.20 -9.65
CA VAL A 43 -9.69 -6.47 -8.29
C VAL A 43 -11.20 -6.35 -8.20
N ASP A 44 -11.81 -5.46 -8.96
CA ASP A 44 -13.27 -5.27 -9.02
C ASP A 44 -14.03 -6.57 -9.37
N SER A 45 -13.44 -7.38 -10.25
CA SER A 45 -14.03 -8.65 -10.69
C SER A 45 -13.97 -9.79 -9.65
N PHE A 46 -13.25 -9.64 -8.53
CA PHE A 46 -13.03 -10.72 -7.55
C PHE A 46 -13.77 -10.57 -6.23
N GLY A 47 -14.85 -9.78 -6.20
CA GLY A 47 -15.73 -9.73 -5.05
C GLY A 47 -15.14 -8.97 -3.87
N VAL A 48 -14.46 -7.86 -4.12
CA VAL A 48 -14.28 -6.79 -3.14
C VAL A 48 -15.54 -5.93 -3.14
N ASP A 49 -15.85 -5.32 -2.01
CA ASP A 49 -17.07 -4.54 -1.81
C ASP A 49 -16.82 -3.05 -1.90
N TYR A 50 -15.59 -2.63 -1.54
CA TYR A 50 -15.13 -1.25 -1.47
C TYR A 50 -13.73 -1.09 -2.05
N PHE A 51 -13.44 0.10 -2.54
CA PHE A 51 -12.07 0.57 -2.74
C PHE A 51 -11.73 1.64 -1.70
N GLY A 52 -10.46 1.66 -1.25
CA GLY A 52 -9.95 2.68 -0.33
C GLY A 52 -8.73 3.37 -0.93
N VAL A 53 -8.78 4.70 -0.99
CA VAL A 53 -7.71 5.56 -1.49
C VAL A 53 -7.25 6.55 -0.42
N ALA A 54 -6.14 7.25 -0.65
CA ALA A 54 -5.66 8.27 0.27
C ALA A 54 -6.33 9.62 -0.01
N TYR A 55 -6.39 10.04 -1.27
CA TYR A 55 -6.81 11.37 -1.70
C TYR A 55 -7.92 11.32 -2.75
N VAL A 56 -8.61 12.45 -2.92
CA VAL A 56 -9.74 12.60 -3.85
C VAL A 56 -9.33 12.30 -5.28
N ASP A 57 -8.17 12.81 -5.73
CA ASP A 57 -7.68 12.60 -7.10
C ASP A 57 -7.51 11.11 -7.46
N GLU A 58 -7.04 10.28 -6.52
CA GLU A 58 -6.96 8.83 -6.72
C GLU A 58 -8.37 8.21 -6.89
N GLY A 59 -9.35 8.70 -6.12
CA GLY A 59 -10.74 8.28 -6.24
C GLY A 59 -11.35 8.66 -7.58
N VAL A 60 -11.09 9.88 -8.04
CA VAL A 60 -11.50 10.37 -9.37
C VAL A 60 -10.91 9.52 -10.48
N GLU A 61 -9.61 9.19 -10.41
CA GLU A 61 -8.96 8.30 -11.38
C GLU A 61 -9.64 6.92 -11.44
N ILE A 62 -9.97 6.35 -10.28
CA ILE A 62 -10.70 5.07 -10.20
C ILE A 62 -12.10 5.22 -10.81
N ARG A 63 -12.83 6.27 -10.48
CA ARG A 63 -14.18 6.51 -10.99
C ARG A 63 -14.16 6.66 -12.51
N ASN A 64 -13.19 7.40 -13.06
CA ASN A 64 -12.99 7.59 -14.50
C ASN A 64 -12.59 6.30 -15.23
N SER A 65 -12.05 5.29 -14.53
CA SER A 65 -11.81 3.96 -15.10
C SER A 65 -13.06 3.07 -15.22
N GLY A 66 -14.23 3.60 -14.84
CA GLY A 66 -15.54 2.95 -14.98
C GLY A 66 -16.00 2.16 -13.74
N ILE A 67 -15.26 2.17 -12.66
CA ILE A 67 -15.64 1.50 -11.40
C ILE A 67 -16.86 2.16 -10.79
N LYS A 68 -17.87 1.35 -10.42
CA LYS A 68 -19.14 1.79 -9.79
C LYS A 68 -19.22 1.51 -8.29
N LYS A 69 -18.38 0.62 -7.78
CA LYS A 69 -18.34 0.30 -6.35
C LYS A 69 -18.01 1.53 -5.50
N PRO A 70 -18.44 1.54 -4.23
CA PRO A 70 -18.11 2.62 -3.31
C PRO A 70 -16.59 2.82 -3.18
N ILE A 71 -16.15 4.06 -3.08
CA ILE A 71 -14.74 4.46 -2.94
C ILE A 71 -14.61 5.35 -1.72
N MET A 72 -13.94 4.84 -0.69
CA MET A 72 -13.63 5.60 0.51
C MET A 72 -12.34 6.40 0.32
N VAL A 73 -12.41 7.72 0.58
CA VAL A 73 -11.25 8.61 0.59
C VAL A 73 -10.80 8.82 2.04
N MET A 74 -9.62 8.30 2.39
CA MET A 74 -9.14 8.30 3.78
C MET A 74 -8.67 9.65 4.29
N ASN A 75 -8.34 10.57 3.39
CA ASN A 75 -7.83 11.91 3.69
C ASN A 75 -8.39 12.89 2.65
N ALA A 76 -9.70 13.11 2.72
CA ALA A 76 -10.35 14.13 1.92
C ALA A 76 -9.97 15.50 2.48
N GLU A 77 -9.36 16.33 1.64
CA GLU A 77 -8.88 17.65 2.03
C GLU A 77 -9.94 18.72 1.80
N ASN A 78 -9.90 19.76 2.63
CA ASN A 78 -10.66 20.98 2.41
C ASN A 78 -10.33 21.55 1.01
N GLY A 79 -11.35 21.98 0.29
CA GLY A 79 -11.22 22.45 -1.10
C GLY A 79 -11.40 21.36 -2.17
N ASN A 80 -11.48 20.07 -1.78
CA ASN A 80 -11.75 18.96 -2.70
C ASN A 80 -13.11 18.29 -2.46
N PHE A 81 -13.95 18.82 -1.55
CA PHE A 81 -15.26 18.24 -1.22
C PHE A 81 -16.24 18.32 -2.39
N GLU A 82 -16.22 19.38 -3.17
CA GLU A 82 -17.00 19.49 -4.41
C GLU A 82 -16.71 18.29 -5.34
N SER A 83 -15.41 18.05 -5.62
CA SER A 83 -14.99 16.91 -6.45
C SER A 83 -15.36 15.57 -5.84
N CYS A 84 -15.31 15.45 -4.50
CA CYS A 84 -15.74 14.26 -3.77
C CYS A 84 -17.21 13.95 -4.06
N ILE A 85 -18.10 14.95 -3.94
CA ILE A 85 -19.54 14.82 -4.19
C ILE A 85 -19.81 14.53 -5.68
N GLN A 86 -19.21 15.30 -6.59
CA GLN A 86 -19.42 15.13 -8.04
C GLN A 86 -19.04 13.74 -8.55
N HIS A 87 -18.01 13.12 -7.96
CA HIS A 87 -17.56 11.79 -8.35
C HIS A 87 -18.09 10.67 -7.43
N GLN A 88 -19.03 10.97 -6.53
CA GLN A 88 -19.62 10.00 -5.61
C GLN A 88 -18.56 9.24 -4.81
N LEU A 89 -17.61 9.98 -4.21
CA LEU A 89 -16.58 9.45 -3.33
C LEU A 89 -17.00 9.65 -1.88
N GLU A 90 -16.71 8.69 -1.02
CA GLU A 90 -17.16 8.69 0.38
C GLU A 90 -16.02 9.15 1.29
N PRO A 91 -16.05 10.38 1.85
CA PRO A 91 -14.96 10.92 2.65
C PRO A 91 -14.90 10.30 4.04
N ALA A 92 -13.69 10.10 4.53
CA ALA A 92 -13.42 9.88 5.94
C ALA A 92 -13.41 11.22 6.68
N ILE A 93 -14.22 11.32 7.73
CA ILE A 93 -14.32 12.50 8.59
C ILE A 93 -13.66 12.19 9.93
N TYR A 94 -12.76 13.07 10.38
CA TYR A 94 -11.91 12.81 11.54
C TYR A 94 -11.71 14.00 12.49
N ASP A 95 -12.27 15.18 12.17
CA ASP A 95 -12.33 16.34 13.06
C ASP A 95 -13.57 17.19 12.79
N PHE A 96 -13.87 18.10 13.73
CA PHE A 96 -15.07 18.93 13.67
C PHE A 96 -15.04 19.99 12.54
N GLN A 97 -13.86 20.54 12.24
CA GLN A 97 -13.74 21.52 11.17
C GLN A 97 -14.04 20.87 9.82
N GLN A 98 -13.46 19.71 9.58
CA GLN A 98 -13.69 18.94 8.35
C GLN A 98 -15.18 18.54 8.22
N LEU A 99 -15.83 18.15 9.35
CA LEU A 99 -17.24 17.81 9.36
C LEU A 99 -18.11 19.01 8.96
N ASP A 100 -17.88 20.18 9.58
CA ASP A 100 -18.62 21.41 9.32
C ASP A 100 -18.47 21.89 7.87
N GLU A 101 -17.23 21.88 7.37
CA GLU A 101 -16.92 22.24 5.98
C GLU A 101 -17.57 21.28 4.97
N PHE A 102 -17.57 19.97 5.26
CA PHE A 102 -18.21 18.98 4.39
C PHE A 102 -19.74 19.10 4.39
N ILE A 103 -20.38 19.34 5.56
CA ILE A 103 -21.80 19.62 5.67
C ILE A 103 -22.14 20.88 4.87
N SER A 104 -21.36 21.95 5.01
CA SER A 104 -21.56 23.19 4.27
C SER A 104 -21.52 22.99 2.76
N GLU A 105 -20.59 22.16 2.27
CA GLU A 105 -20.51 21.79 0.85
C GLU A 105 -21.72 20.95 0.41
N CYS A 106 -22.17 20.00 1.24
CA CYS A 106 -23.40 19.22 0.95
C CYS A 106 -24.64 20.15 0.83
N ILE A 107 -24.78 21.12 1.72
CA ILE A 107 -25.84 22.14 1.65
C ILE A 107 -25.73 22.94 0.34
N TYR A 108 -24.52 23.41 -0.01
CA TYR A 108 -24.29 24.18 -1.22
C TYR A 108 -24.63 23.39 -2.49
N GLN A 109 -24.32 22.09 -2.52
CA GLN A 109 -24.61 21.18 -3.63
C GLN A 109 -26.07 20.66 -3.61
N GLY A 110 -26.83 20.92 -2.55
CA GLY A 110 -28.21 20.44 -2.39
C GLY A 110 -28.32 18.92 -2.26
N VAL A 111 -27.35 18.27 -1.63
CA VAL A 111 -27.33 16.82 -1.41
C VAL A 111 -27.72 16.48 0.02
N GLU A 112 -28.46 15.38 0.19
CA GLU A 112 -28.87 14.84 1.49
C GLU A 112 -28.43 13.40 1.65
N ASN A 113 -28.28 12.97 2.91
CA ASN A 113 -27.89 11.63 3.29
C ASN A 113 -26.56 11.16 2.64
N TYR A 114 -25.63 12.10 2.42
CA TYR A 114 -24.36 11.76 1.79
C TYR A 114 -23.53 10.82 2.69
N PRO A 115 -23.02 9.70 2.16
CA PRO A 115 -22.29 8.71 2.96
C PRO A 115 -20.93 9.23 3.42
N ILE A 116 -20.68 9.18 4.73
CA ILE A 116 -19.40 9.51 5.34
C ILE A 116 -18.86 8.36 6.18
N HIS A 117 -17.55 8.29 6.35
CA HIS A 117 -16.89 7.31 7.20
C HIS A 117 -16.30 7.98 8.44
N LEU A 118 -16.89 7.73 9.59
CA LEU A 118 -16.47 8.36 10.85
C LEU A 118 -15.20 7.69 11.38
N LYS A 119 -14.13 8.45 11.53
CA LYS A 119 -12.87 7.94 12.06
C LYS A 119 -12.70 8.22 13.53
N ILE A 120 -12.46 7.16 14.30
CA ILE A 120 -12.20 7.24 15.74
C ILE A 120 -10.75 6.84 16.02
N ASP A 121 -10.06 7.63 16.83
CA ASP A 121 -8.74 7.25 17.31
C ASP A 121 -8.83 6.35 18.54
N THR A 122 -8.31 5.15 18.41
CA THR A 122 -8.25 4.15 19.49
C THR A 122 -6.85 3.96 20.05
N GLY A 123 -5.87 4.77 19.60
CA GLY A 123 -4.51 4.73 20.10
C GLY A 123 -3.41 4.80 19.03
N MET A 124 -3.73 5.09 17.78
CA MET A 124 -2.71 5.37 16.77
C MET A 124 -2.21 6.81 16.82
N ASN A 125 -2.99 7.74 17.37
CA ASN A 125 -2.67 9.15 17.58
C ASN A 125 -2.21 9.87 16.28
N ARG A 126 -2.93 9.62 15.18
CA ARG A 126 -2.62 10.23 13.88
C ARG A 126 -3.76 11.12 13.38
N LEU A 127 -4.96 10.58 13.24
CA LEU A 127 -6.20 11.26 12.85
C LEU A 127 -7.37 10.53 13.51
N GLY A 128 -8.48 11.22 13.74
CA GLY A 128 -9.73 10.66 14.26
C GLY A 128 -10.22 11.40 15.49
N PHE A 129 -11.53 11.42 15.67
CA PHE A 129 -12.13 11.91 16.91
C PHE A 129 -11.68 11.05 18.10
N SER A 130 -11.48 11.69 19.22
CA SER A 130 -11.30 10.96 20.49
C SER A 130 -12.61 10.29 20.90
N ILE A 131 -12.53 9.24 21.73
CA ILE A 131 -13.73 8.55 22.23
C ILE A 131 -14.62 9.50 23.04
N SER A 132 -14.03 10.48 23.74
CA SER A 132 -14.76 11.49 24.50
C SER A 132 -15.54 12.49 23.65
N GLU A 133 -15.21 12.63 22.36
CA GLU A 133 -15.90 13.50 21.42
C GLU A 133 -17.08 12.81 20.71
N LEU A 134 -17.25 11.51 20.89
CA LEU A 134 -18.22 10.71 20.15
C LEU A 134 -19.65 11.22 20.31
N ASP A 135 -20.08 11.56 21.54
CA ASP A 135 -21.42 12.07 21.80
C ASP A 135 -21.72 13.34 21.00
N LYS A 136 -20.79 14.29 21.06
CA LYS A 136 -20.90 15.56 20.33
C LYS A 136 -20.94 15.35 18.81
N VAL A 137 -20.12 14.44 18.28
CA VAL A 137 -20.11 14.12 16.83
C VAL A 137 -21.44 13.52 16.41
N LEU A 138 -22.00 12.58 17.19
CA LEU A 138 -23.27 11.95 16.87
C LEU A 138 -24.43 12.94 16.95
N GLU A 139 -24.45 13.83 17.96
CA GLU A 139 -25.43 14.92 18.06
C GLU A 139 -25.44 15.84 16.84
N ILE A 140 -24.25 16.27 16.37
CA ILE A 140 -24.10 17.09 15.16
C ILE A 140 -24.65 16.33 13.95
N ILE A 141 -24.19 15.10 13.70
CA ILE A 141 -24.59 14.34 12.51
C ILE A 141 -26.08 14.04 12.50
N GLN A 142 -26.69 13.71 13.66
CA GLN A 142 -28.12 13.45 13.76
C GLN A 142 -29.00 14.69 13.52
N SER A 143 -28.45 15.89 13.74
CA SER A 143 -29.13 17.17 13.45
C SER A 143 -28.99 17.64 12.02
N GLN A 144 -28.16 16.97 11.21
CA GLN A 144 -27.80 17.38 9.84
C GLN A 144 -28.28 16.33 8.83
N PRO A 145 -29.33 16.60 8.05
CA PRO A 145 -29.85 15.63 7.06
C PRO A 145 -28.94 15.47 5.85
N GLU A 146 -27.95 16.33 5.67
CA GLU A 146 -27.02 16.33 4.55
C GLU A 146 -26.09 15.12 4.56
N VAL A 147 -25.74 14.62 5.75
CA VAL A 147 -24.75 13.55 5.91
C VAL A 147 -25.30 12.34 6.64
N LYS A 148 -24.80 11.15 6.30
CA LYS A 148 -25.16 9.91 6.94
C LYS A 148 -23.92 9.06 7.21
N ILE A 149 -23.79 8.54 8.43
CA ILE A 149 -22.68 7.63 8.75
C ILE A 149 -22.88 6.30 8.00
N GLN A 150 -22.03 6.06 7.01
CA GLN A 150 -21.96 4.81 6.27
C GLN A 150 -21.16 3.77 7.06
N SER A 151 -20.04 4.20 7.63
CA SER A 151 -19.24 3.34 8.51
C SER A 151 -18.54 4.11 9.62
N VAL A 152 -18.20 3.41 10.70
CA VAL A 152 -17.25 3.83 11.72
C VAL A 152 -15.98 3.01 11.60
N TYR A 153 -14.81 3.66 11.72
CA TYR A 153 -13.55 2.94 11.59
C TYR A 153 -12.42 3.48 12.47
N SER A 154 -11.44 2.62 12.69
CA SER A 154 -10.17 2.98 13.31
C SER A 154 -9.00 2.29 12.59
N HIS A 155 -7.79 2.37 13.14
CA HIS A 155 -6.62 1.73 12.57
C HIS A 155 -5.73 1.11 13.65
N LEU A 156 -5.35 -0.15 13.44
CA LEU A 156 -4.45 -0.87 14.34
C LEU A 156 -3.02 -0.39 14.13
N ALA A 157 -2.37 0.03 15.19
CA ALA A 157 -1.00 0.55 15.15
C ALA A 157 0.06 -0.56 15.19
N ASP A 158 -0.23 -1.68 15.86
CA ASP A 158 0.75 -2.74 16.18
C ASP A 158 0.22 -4.16 15.88
N ALA A 159 -0.63 -4.30 14.86
CA ALA A 159 -1.20 -5.60 14.50
C ALA A 159 -0.17 -6.63 13.97
N ASP A 160 1.03 -6.18 13.59
CA ASP A 160 2.15 -7.02 13.15
C ASP A 160 2.90 -7.67 14.31
N ASN A 161 2.80 -7.13 15.50
CA ASN A 161 3.48 -7.61 16.69
C ASN A 161 2.78 -8.86 17.25
N ARG A 162 3.31 -10.02 16.91
CA ARG A 162 2.77 -11.29 17.38
C ARG A 162 3.24 -11.69 18.79
N ARG A 163 4.29 -11.04 19.30
CA ARG A 163 4.88 -11.35 20.62
C ARG A 163 4.10 -10.67 21.74
N ASP A 164 3.66 -9.44 21.50
CA ASP A 164 2.85 -8.69 22.45
C ASP A 164 1.60 -8.15 21.77
N LYS A 165 0.46 -8.76 22.05
CA LYS A 165 -0.84 -8.40 21.47
C LYS A 165 -1.64 -7.42 22.31
N ARG A 166 -1.22 -7.12 23.54
CA ARG A 166 -2.00 -6.36 24.53
C ARG A 166 -2.42 -4.98 24.03
N PHE A 167 -1.52 -4.28 23.34
CA PHE A 167 -1.87 -2.97 22.78
C PHE A 167 -2.97 -3.06 21.72
N THR A 168 -2.85 -3.99 20.81
CA THR A 168 -3.85 -4.21 19.75
C THR A 168 -5.18 -4.67 20.33
N GLU A 169 -5.17 -5.57 21.32
CA GLU A 169 -6.37 -6.02 22.02
C GLU A 169 -7.07 -4.85 22.72
N HIS A 170 -6.31 -3.94 23.34
CA HIS A 170 -6.87 -2.73 23.93
C HIS A 170 -7.50 -1.79 22.88
N GLN A 171 -6.87 -1.62 21.70
CA GLN A 171 -7.47 -0.88 20.60
C GLN A 171 -8.80 -1.52 20.13
N LEU A 172 -8.84 -2.85 20.03
CA LEU A 172 -10.04 -3.60 19.65
C LEU A 172 -11.16 -3.46 20.67
N GLN A 173 -10.84 -3.52 21.97
CA GLN A 173 -11.82 -3.30 23.05
C GLN A 173 -12.42 -1.89 23.00
N LYS A 174 -11.59 -0.87 22.87
CA LYS A 174 -12.03 0.52 22.71
C LYS A 174 -12.95 0.68 21.49
N PHE A 175 -12.54 0.12 20.36
CA PHE A 175 -13.32 0.21 19.14
C PHE A 175 -14.66 -0.54 19.25
N SER A 176 -14.69 -1.69 19.88
CA SER A 176 -15.93 -2.44 20.11
C SER A 176 -16.94 -1.65 20.96
N ALA A 177 -16.46 -0.93 21.97
CA ALA A 177 -17.29 -0.06 22.80
C ALA A 177 -17.88 1.11 21.97
N VAL A 178 -17.08 1.73 21.09
CA VAL A 178 -17.53 2.76 20.15
C VAL A 178 -18.59 2.23 19.20
N VAL A 179 -18.37 1.07 18.58
CA VAL A 179 -19.31 0.43 17.66
C VAL A 179 -20.65 0.15 18.36
N LYS A 180 -20.60 -0.41 19.59
CA LYS A 180 -21.79 -0.67 20.38
C LYS A 180 -22.58 0.62 20.62
N LYS A 181 -21.92 1.69 21.07
CA LYS A 181 -22.56 2.97 21.34
C LYS A 181 -23.24 3.54 20.10
N ILE A 182 -22.56 3.53 18.94
CA ILE A 182 -23.13 4.00 17.67
C ILE A 182 -24.38 3.19 17.30
N HIS A 183 -24.37 1.87 17.47
CA HIS A 183 -25.52 1.03 17.18
C HIS A 183 -26.67 1.25 18.16
N ASP A 184 -26.40 1.60 19.42
CA ASP A 184 -27.41 1.88 20.42
C ASP A 184 -28.10 3.25 20.17
N GLU A 185 -27.40 4.22 19.57
CA GLU A 185 -27.87 5.60 19.37
C GLU A 185 -28.48 5.86 17.97
N LEU A 186 -28.07 5.10 16.95
CA LEU A 186 -28.56 5.28 15.59
C LEU A 186 -29.66 4.28 15.24
N SER A 187 -30.73 4.76 14.58
CA SER A 187 -31.84 3.93 14.11
C SER A 187 -31.57 3.12 12.84
N TYR A 188 -30.37 3.22 12.27
CA TYR A 188 -29.95 2.52 11.06
C TYR A 188 -28.61 1.80 11.26
N SER A 189 -28.36 0.79 10.44
CA SER A 189 -27.10 0.03 10.55
C SER A 189 -25.93 0.81 9.99
N VAL A 190 -24.79 0.73 10.70
CA VAL A 190 -23.52 1.36 10.35
C VAL A 190 -22.47 0.26 10.22
N ASP A 191 -21.73 0.25 9.10
CA ASP A 191 -20.61 -0.67 8.95
C ASP A 191 -19.49 -0.32 9.93
N SER A 192 -18.73 -1.31 10.36
CA SER A 192 -17.61 -1.10 11.28
C SER A 192 -16.35 -1.79 10.78
N HIS A 193 -15.18 -1.11 10.81
CA HIS A 193 -13.93 -1.71 10.39
C HIS A 193 -12.68 -1.13 11.06
N ILE A 194 -11.81 -2.01 11.52
CA ILE A 194 -10.52 -1.65 12.12
C ILE A 194 -9.38 -2.52 11.57
N LEU A 195 -9.66 -3.78 11.21
CA LEU A 195 -8.66 -4.75 10.78
C LEU A 195 -8.03 -4.35 9.45
N ASN A 196 -6.70 -4.23 9.45
CA ASN A 196 -5.86 -4.19 8.27
C ASN A 196 -5.40 -5.61 7.89
N SER A 197 -4.55 -5.78 6.87
CA SER A 197 -4.05 -7.10 6.43
C SER A 197 -3.46 -7.94 7.57
N SER A 198 -2.71 -7.33 8.48
CA SER A 198 -2.11 -8.01 9.63
C SER A 198 -3.13 -8.32 10.72
N GLY A 199 -4.09 -7.41 10.94
CA GLY A 199 -5.21 -7.62 11.85
C GLY A 199 -6.05 -8.84 11.46
N ILE A 200 -6.37 -8.98 10.16
CA ILE A 200 -7.10 -10.15 9.63
C ILE A 200 -6.35 -11.46 9.96
N ALA A 201 -5.03 -11.46 9.78
CA ALA A 201 -4.21 -12.66 9.95
C ALA A 201 -3.92 -13.02 11.42
N ASN A 202 -3.79 -12.02 12.29
CA ASN A 202 -3.30 -12.21 13.66
C ASN A 202 -4.41 -12.16 14.72
N PHE A 203 -5.64 -11.67 14.35
CA PHE A 203 -6.82 -11.56 15.22
C PHE A 203 -8.06 -12.16 14.54
N PRO A 204 -8.04 -13.46 14.16
CA PRO A 204 -9.08 -14.07 13.35
C PRO A 204 -10.45 -14.18 14.06
N GLU A 205 -10.47 -14.10 15.39
CA GLU A 205 -11.71 -14.13 16.18
C GLU A 205 -12.43 -12.79 16.23
N THR A 206 -11.77 -11.70 15.80
CA THR A 206 -12.38 -10.36 15.80
C THR A 206 -13.40 -10.25 14.67
N ARG A 207 -14.60 -9.78 15.00
CA ARG A 207 -15.73 -9.65 14.07
C ARG A 207 -16.17 -8.20 13.94
N PHE A 208 -16.03 -7.66 12.74
CA PHE A 208 -16.60 -6.39 12.30
C PHE A 208 -17.18 -6.58 10.90
N SER A 209 -18.05 -5.69 10.48
CA SER A 209 -18.78 -5.86 9.20
C SER A 209 -17.88 -5.76 7.97
N MET A 210 -16.71 -5.09 8.08
CA MET A 210 -15.80 -4.91 6.97
C MET A 210 -14.33 -5.00 7.43
N VAL A 211 -13.45 -5.36 6.50
CA VAL A 211 -11.98 -5.38 6.68
C VAL A 211 -11.28 -4.62 5.54
N ARG A 212 -10.03 -4.16 5.79
CA ARG A 212 -9.23 -3.49 4.77
C ARG A 212 -8.00 -4.32 4.42
N ILE A 213 -7.91 -4.76 3.16
CA ILE A 213 -6.76 -5.49 2.65
C ILE A 213 -5.89 -4.54 1.83
N GLY A 214 -4.66 -4.32 2.25
CA GLY A 214 -3.66 -3.53 1.55
C GLY A 214 -2.50 -4.41 1.12
N ILE A 215 -1.37 -4.33 1.82
CA ILE A 215 -0.12 -5.02 1.48
C ILE A 215 -0.28 -6.55 1.38
N GLY A 216 -1.26 -7.13 2.09
CA GLY A 216 -1.57 -8.56 2.00
C GLY A 216 -1.98 -9.00 0.60
N MET A 217 -2.61 -8.13 -0.20
CA MET A 217 -2.92 -8.42 -1.61
C MET A 217 -1.65 -8.67 -2.42
N TYR A 218 -0.53 -8.02 -2.06
CA TYR A 218 0.75 -8.12 -2.75
C TYR A 218 1.64 -9.26 -2.25
N GLY A 219 1.13 -10.07 -1.32
CA GLY A 219 1.83 -11.27 -0.82
C GLY A 219 2.71 -11.03 0.40
N ILE A 220 2.61 -9.86 1.05
CA ILE A 220 3.36 -9.52 2.25
C ILE A 220 2.51 -9.73 3.50
N CYS A 221 3.03 -10.52 4.45
CA CYS A 221 2.32 -10.85 5.68
C CYS A 221 3.29 -11.19 6.81
N SER A 222 3.01 -10.71 8.03
CA SER A 222 3.76 -11.05 9.25
C SER A 222 3.35 -12.41 9.86
N ASN A 223 2.17 -12.93 9.51
CA ASN A 223 1.68 -14.22 9.97
C ASN A 223 2.28 -15.37 9.13
N PRO A 224 3.06 -16.30 9.71
CA PRO A 224 3.75 -17.37 8.96
C PRO A 224 2.80 -18.35 8.27
N GLU A 225 1.62 -18.61 8.84
CA GLU A 225 0.66 -19.57 8.26
C GLU A 225 0.02 -18.99 7.02
N LEU A 226 -0.43 -17.74 7.10
CA LEU A 226 -0.96 -17.04 5.95
C LEU A 226 0.14 -16.77 4.90
N LYS A 227 1.34 -16.34 5.33
CA LYS A 227 2.48 -16.10 4.42
C LYS A 227 2.78 -17.27 3.51
N ARG A 228 2.68 -18.52 4.00
CA ARG A 228 2.89 -19.75 3.19
C ARG A 228 1.85 -19.94 2.08
N LYS A 229 0.68 -19.32 2.21
CA LYS A 229 -0.40 -19.37 1.21
C LYS A 229 -0.33 -18.23 0.19
N LEU A 230 0.36 -17.15 0.55
CA LEU A 230 0.47 -15.96 -0.28
C LEU A 230 1.59 -16.11 -1.33
N GLN A 231 1.43 -15.39 -2.44
CA GLN A 231 2.38 -15.36 -3.54
C GLN A 231 2.87 -13.94 -3.80
N PRO A 232 4.16 -13.72 -4.10
CA PRO A 232 4.66 -12.43 -4.53
C PRO A 232 3.95 -11.95 -5.80
N VAL A 233 3.47 -10.71 -5.78
CA VAL A 233 2.77 -10.10 -6.93
C VAL A 233 3.72 -9.27 -7.78
N LEU A 234 4.72 -8.64 -7.15
CA LEU A 234 5.65 -7.75 -7.81
C LEU A 234 6.99 -8.44 -8.08
N SER A 235 7.46 -8.33 -9.32
CA SER A 235 8.84 -8.61 -9.71
C SER A 235 9.37 -7.44 -10.55
N TRP A 236 10.66 -7.12 -10.41
CA TRP A 236 11.31 -6.03 -11.11
C TRP A 236 12.58 -6.53 -11.79
N PHE A 237 12.61 -6.37 -13.11
CA PHE A 237 13.74 -6.80 -13.95
C PHE A 237 14.27 -5.65 -14.79
N SER A 238 15.51 -5.80 -15.21
CA SER A 238 16.18 -4.96 -16.19
C SER A 238 17.02 -5.86 -17.11
N SER A 239 17.92 -5.26 -17.92
CA SER A 239 18.85 -5.99 -18.78
C SER A 239 20.23 -5.34 -18.74
N ILE A 240 21.25 -6.07 -19.17
CA ILE A 240 22.61 -5.53 -19.31
C ILE A 240 22.67 -4.64 -20.55
N SER A 241 23.04 -3.34 -20.39
CA SER A 241 23.25 -2.42 -21.50
C SER A 241 24.66 -2.49 -22.06
N GLN A 242 25.68 -2.68 -21.21
CA GLN A 242 27.08 -2.71 -21.62
C GLN A 242 27.89 -3.58 -20.66
N ILE A 243 28.94 -4.20 -21.21
CA ILE A 243 29.95 -4.95 -20.46
C ILE A 243 31.29 -4.38 -20.78
N ARG A 244 32.14 -4.20 -19.76
CA ARG A 244 33.51 -3.72 -19.90
C ARG A 244 34.48 -4.51 -19.02
N SER A 245 35.69 -4.78 -19.52
CA SER A 245 36.82 -5.18 -18.66
C SER A 245 37.56 -3.93 -18.25
N ILE A 246 37.93 -3.81 -16.99
CA ILE A 246 38.72 -2.72 -16.43
C ILE A 246 39.95 -3.29 -15.73
N PRO A 247 41.17 -2.73 -15.94
CA PRO A 247 42.37 -3.17 -15.26
C PRO A 247 42.38 -2.77 -13.78
N ALA A 248 43.29 -3.33 -13.01
CA ALA A 248 43.55 -2.90 -11.64
C ALA A 248 43.91 -1.40 -11.59
N GLY A 249 43.49 -0.72 -10.52
CA GLY A 249 43.70 0.71 -10.29
C GLY A 249 42.69 1.64 -10.97
N GLN A 250 41.78 1.13 -11.80
CA GLN A 250 40.79 1.96 -12.48
C GLN A 250 39.56 2.24 -11.58
N SER A 251 39.11 3.48 -11.61
CA SER A 251 37.93 3.90 -10.81
C SER A 251 36.61 3.73 -11.56
N VAL A 252 35.51 3.52 -10.83
CA VAL A 252 34.15 3.38 -11.36
C VAL A 252 33.23 4.38 -10.72
N GLY A 253 32.44 5.06 -11.55
CA GLY A 253 31.32 5.92 -11.15
C GLY A 253 31.70 7.26 -10.54
N TYR A 254 30.69 7.99 -10.09
CA TYR A 254 30.83 9.33 -9.52
C TYR A 254 31.73 9.38 -8.28
N ASN A 255 32.53 10.44 -8.20
CA ASN A 255 33.52 10.70 -7.14
C ASN A 255 34.55 9.58 -6.98
N ARG A 256 34.67 8.68 -7.97
CA ARG A 256 35.67 7.61 -7.97
C ARG A 256 35.65 6.79 -6.66
N THR A 257 34.46 6.52 -6.09
CA THR A 257 34.31 5.87 -4.79
C THR A 257 34.65 4.37 -4.80
N PHE A 258 34.80 3.80 -5.98
CA PHE A 258 35.28 2.44 -6.17
C PHE A 258 36.55 2.47 -7.05
N ILE A 259 37.56 1.74 -6.63
CA ILE A 259 38.81 1.52 -7.42
C ILE A 259 39.03 0.01 -7.49
N SER A 260 39.19 -0.52 -8.71
CA SER A 260 39.43 -1.95 -8.93
C SER A 260 40.76 -2.37 -8.33
N LYS A 261 40.81 -3.44 -7.57
CA LYS A 261 42.05 -4.00 -7.00
C LYS A 261 42.74 -4.97 -7.96
N THR A 262 41.99 -5.58 -8.85
CA THR A 262 42.43 -6.54 -9.86
C THR A 262 41.75 -6.21 -11.18
N GLU A 263 42.13 -6.86 -12.25
CA GLU A 263 41.33 -6.85 -13.47
C GLU A 263 39.92 -7.42 -13.15
N MET A 264 38.90 -6.73 -13.63
CA MET A 264 37.50 -7.14 -13.37
C MET A 264 36.60 -6.84 -14.57
N LYS A 265 35.49 -7.60 -14.64
CA LYS A 265 34.45 -7.41 -15.64
C LYS A 265 33.25 -6.74 -15.00
N ILE A 266 32.81 -5.62 -15.54
CA ILE A 266 31.68 -4.85 -15.04
C ILE A 266 30.53 -4.83 -16.04
N ALA A 267 29.30 -4.85 -15.55
CA ALA A 267 28.09 -4.65 -16.34
C ALA A 267 27.39 -3.34 -15.93
N THR A 268 26.95 -2.58 -16.91
CA THR A 268 26.08 -1.41 -16.72
C THR A 268 24.64 -1.83 -16.97
N ILE A 269 23.75 -1.48 -16.03
CA ILE A 269 22.34 -1.81 -16.04
C ILE A 269 21.54 -0.52 -16.04
N PRO A 270 20.56 -0.32 -16.97
CA PRO A 270 19.75 0.90 -17.06
C PRO A 270 18.66 0.92 -16.01
N VAL A 271 19.07 1.09 -14.76
CA VAL A 271 18.21 1.32 -13.58
C VAL A 271 18.98 2.14 -12.58
N GLY A 272 18.35 3.16 -12.01
CA GLY A 272 18.98 4.04 -11.03
C GLY A 272 18.02 4.56 -9.97
N TYR A 273 18.46 5.61 -9.24
CA TYR A 273 17.64 6.12 -8.15
C TYR A 273 16.34 6.81 -8.62
N ALA A 274 16.30 7.28 -9.87
CA ALA A 274 15.07 7.84 -10.44
C ALA A 274 14.04 6.77 -10.82
N ASP A 275 14.43 5.49 -10.83
CA ASP A 275 13.54 4.34 -11.02
C ASP A 275 13.05 3.74 -9.70
N GLY A 276 13.72 4.07 -8.57
CA GLY A 276 13.46 3.49 -7.26
C GLY A 276 14.60 2.63 -6.69
N PHE A 277 15.70 2.42 -7.42
CA PHE A 277 16.89 1.74 -6.92
C PHE A 277 17.74 2.72 -6.11
N LYS A 278 17.53 2.79 -4.80
CA LYS A 278 18.06 3.85 -3.94
C LYS A 278 19.58 4.00 -3.98
N ARG A 279 20.05 5.25 -3.88
CA ARG A 279 21.46 5.61 -3.87
C ARG A 279 22.24 5.02 -2.67
N SER A 280 21.54 4.71 -1.58
CA SER A 280 22.10 4.00 -0.42
C SER A 280 22.61 2.60 -0.74
N LEU A 281 22.19 2.00 -1.84
CA LEU A 281 22.64 0.68 -2.31
C LEU A 281 23.99 0.73 -3.07
N SER A 282 24.72 1.85 -3.04
CA SER A 282 26.03 2.02 -3.65
C SER A 282 27.12 1.18 -2.99
N ASN A 283 28.24 0.98 -3.71
CA ASN A 283 29.51 0.43 -3.19
C ASN A 283 29.37 -0.93 -2.50
N GLY A 284 28.65 -1.86 -3.11
CA GLY A 284 28.50 -3.24 -2.63
C GLY A 284 27.42 -3.45 -1.57
N LYS A 285 26.76 -2.38 -1.07
CA LYS A 285 25.64 -2.52 -0.15
C LYS A 285 24.43 -3.18 -0.84
N GLY A 286 24.15 -2.78 -2.10
CA GLY A 286 23.15 -3.42 -2.95
C GLY A 286 23.76 -4.45 -3.91
N TYR A 287 22.89 -5.24 -4.50
CA TYR A 287 23.24 -6.20 -5.55
C TYR A 287 22.03 -6.49 -6.42
N VAL A 288 22.28 -7.05 -7.58
CA VAL A 288 21.28 -7.65 -8.47
C VAL A 288 21.62 -9.13 -8.69
N VAL A 289 20.72 -9.87 -9.31
CA VAL A 289 20.98 -11.28 -9.65
C VAL A 289 20.98 -11.45 -11.17
N ILE A 290 22.04 -12.07 -11.69
CA ILE A 290 22.22 -12.37 -13.11
C ILE A 290 22.61 -13.84 -13.22
N LYS A 291 21.83 -14.61 -14.01
CA LYS A 291 22.00 -16.07 -14.12
C LYS A 291 22.09 -16.79 -12.76
N GLY A 292 21.25 -16.35 -11.80
CA GLY A 292 21.23 -16.92 -10.45
C GLY A 292 22.42 -16.55 -9.56
N LYS A 293 23.35 -15.72 -10.04
CA LYS A 293 24.52 -15.26 -9.27
C LYS A 293 24.33 -13.81 -8.80
N LYS A 294 24.77 -13.57 -7.58
CA LYS A 294 24.76 -12.26 -6.92
C LYS A 294 25.83 -11.37 -7.53
N CYS A 295 25.45 -10.21 -8.05
CA CYS A 295 26.33 -9.22 -8.67
C CYS A 295 26.25 -7.92 -7.85
N PRO A 296 27.24 -7.63 -6.98
CA PRO A 296 27.23 -6.44 -6.13
C PRO A 296 27.37 -5.17 -6.94
N THR A 297 26.74 -4.07 -6.45
CA THR A 297 26.94 -2.73 -7.01
C THR A 297 28.36 -2.27 -6.79
N ILE A 298 28.97 -1.64 -7.80
CA ILE A 298 30.29 -1.02 -7.71
C ILE A 298 30.19 0.46 -8.05
N GLY A 299 30.90 1.29 -7.30
CA GLY A 299 30.76 2.74 -7.38
C GLY A 299 29.38 3.22 -6.92
N ARG A 300 29.04 4.46 -7.21
CA ARG A 300 27.76 5.05 -6.80
C ARG A 300 26.64 4.73 -7.78
N VAL A 301 25.47 4.43 -7.24
CA VAL A 301 24.22 4.37 -8.02
C VAL A 301 23.99 5.74 -8.66
N CYS A 302 23.76 5.76 -9.97
CA CYS A 302 23.47 6.96 -10.75
C CYS A 302 21.94 7.21 -10.83
N MET A 303 21.55 8.28 -11.51
CA MET A 303 20.13 8.60 -11.74
C MET A 303 19.43 7.47 -12.51
N ASP A 304 20.05 7.00 -13.58
CA ASP A 304 19.45 6.09 -14.57
C ASP A 304 20.23 4.78 -14.75
N MET A 305 21.33 4.58 -14.04
CA MET A 305 22.23 3.44 -14.23
C MET A 305 22.89 2.98 -12.94
N ILE A 306 23.16 1.68 -12.88
CA ILE A 306 24.06 1.08 -11.89
C ILE A 306 25.15 0.30 -12.61
N MET A 307 26.31 0.16 -11.97
CA MET A 307 27.39 -0.72 -12.38
C MET A 307 27.48 -1.86 -11.36
N VAL A 308 27.65 -3.08 -11.85
CA VAL A 308 27.76 -4.28 -11.01
C VAL A 308 28.96 -5.12 -11.44
N ASP A 309 29.54 -5.85 -10.47
CA ASP A 309 30.63 -6.80 -10.73
C ASP A 309 30.06 -8.09 -11.33
N VAL A 310 30.51 -8.45 -12.52
CA VAL A 310 30.19 -9.69 -13.23
C VAL A 310 31.42 -10.54 -13.52
N THR A 311 32.54 -10.31 -12.79
CA THR A 311 33.77 -11.07 -12.92
C THR A 311 33.49 -12.57 -12.69
N GLY A 312 34.02 -13.39 -13.60
CA GLY A 312 33.80 -14.86 -13.53
C GLY A 312 32.38 -15.32 -13.90
N ILE A 313 31.52 -14.42 -14.41
CA ILE A 313 30.19 -14.77 -14.89
C ILE A 313 30.16 -14.61 -16.43
N ASN A 314 29.73 -15.64 -17.13
CA ASN A 314 29.58 -15.57 -18.59
C ASN A 314 28.24 -14.88 -18.92
N VAL A 315 28.30 -13.57 -19.17
CA VAL A 315 27.15 -12.70 -19.48
C VAL A 315 27.30 -12.02 -20.83
N HIS A 316 26.18 -11.61 -21.41
CA HIS A 316 26.12 -10.83 -22.65
C HIS A 316 25.20 -9.60 -22.50
N VAL A 317 25.33 -8.64 -23.41
CA VAL A 317 24.40 -7.50 -23.51
C VAL A 317 22.98 -8.02 -23.79
N GLY A 318 21.97 -7.46 -23.12
CA GLY A 318 20.60 -7.93 -23.15
C GLY A 318 20.27 -9.06 -22.18
N GLU A 319 21.24 -9.58 -21.42
CA GLU A 319 21.01 -10.60 -20.39
C GLU A 319 20.06 -10.06 -19.32
N ASN A 320 19.11 -10.90 -18.88
CA ASN A 320 18.12 -10.52 -17.88
C ASN A 320 18.75 -10.31 -16.49
N VAL A 321 18.33 -9.27 -15.82
CA VAL A 321 18.79 -8.86 -14.48
C VAL A 321 17.63 -8.80 -13.52
N GLU A 322 17.64 -9.63 -12.49
CA GLU A 322 16.66 -9.59 -11.41
C GLU A 322 17.07 -8.52 -10.39
N ILE A 323 16.18 -7.54 -10.19
CA ILE A 323 16.28 -6.51 -9.15
C ILE A 323 15.42 -6.90 -7.96
N ILE A 324 14.17 -7.29 -8.21
CA ILE A 324 13.24 -7.90 -7.27
C ILE A 324 12.61 -9.11 -7.96
N GLY A 325 12.58 -10.24 -7.28
CA GLY A 325 12.02 -11.46 -7.85
C GLY A 325 12.09 -12.63 -6.90
N LYS A 326 12.42 -13.78 -7.43
CA LYS A 326 12.49 -15.03 -6.63
C LYS A 326 13.69 -15.06 -5.70
N THR A 327 14.81 -14.46 -6.10
CA THR A 327 16.06 -14.48 -5.33
C THR A 327 16.17 -13.27 -4.40
N ILE A 328 15.78 -12.09 -4.91
CA ILE A 328 15.71 -10.85 -4.12
C ILE A 328 14.25 -10.53 -3.87
N THR A 329 13.70 -10.96 -2.74
CA THR A 329 12.31 -10.66 -2.38
C THR A 329 12.14 -9.19 -2.02
N LEU A 330 10.88 -8.70 -2.00
CA LEU A 330 10.56 -7.35 -1.52
C LEU A 330 11.07 -7.11 -0.10
N GLU A 331 10.93 -8.09 0.78
CA GLU A 331 11.41 -8.02 2.16
C GLU A 331 12.94 -7.92 2.20
N LYS A 332 13.65 -8.70 1.34
CA LYS A 332 15.11 -8.61 1.26
C LYS A 332 15.58 -7.26 0.73
N MET A 333 14.89 -6.71 -0.26
CA MET A 333 15.19 -5.38 -0.77
C MET A 333 14.93 -4.29 0.29
N ALA A 334 13.86 -4.43 1.07
CA ALA A 334 13.54 -3.54 2.17
C ALA A 334 14.61 -3.60 3.29
N GLU A 335 15.07 -4.80 3.65
CA GLU A 335 16.17 -5.01 4.60
C GLU A 335 17.46 -4.31 4.14
N LEU A 336 17.85 -4.47 2.88
CA LEU A 336 19.05 -3.82 2.29
C LEU A 336 18.96 -2.28 2.31
N GLN A 337 17.75 -1.74 2.26
CA GLN A 337 17.49 -0.30 2.28
C GLN A 337 17.10 0.24 3.66
N GLU A 338 17.09 -0.62 4.70
CA GLU A 338 16.70 -0.27 6.07
C GLU A 338 15.30 0.34 6.16
N THR A 339 14.34 -0.29 5.46
CA THR A 339 12.96 0.16 5.36
C THR A 339 11.97 -1.00 5.29
N ILE A 340 10.73 -0.74 4.89
CA ILE A 340 9.63 -1.70 4.79
C ILE A 340 9.21 -1.95 3.34
N PRO A 341 8.61 -3.12 3.02
CA PRO A 341 8.17 -3.46 1.67
C PRO A 341 7.23 -2.43 1.03
N TYR A 342 6.41 -1.74 1.81
CA TYR A 342 5.53 -0.66 1.35
C TYR A 342 6.31 0.44 0.64
N GLU A 343 7.39 0.93 1.26
CA GLU A 343 8.22 2.01 0.71
C GLU A 343 8.93 1.54 -0.56
N ILE A 344 9.40 0.30 -0.61
CA ILE A 344 10.02 -0.25 -1.83
C ILE A 344 9.02 -0.21 -2.98
N MET A 345 7.81 -0.74 -2.79
CA MET A 345 6.80 -0.79 -3.84
C MET A 345 6.39 0.59 -4.35
N THR A 346 6.10 1.51 -3.42
CA THR A 346 5.63 2.85 -3.75
C THR A 346 6.73 3.76 -4.29
N SER A 347 8.02 3.43 -4.08
CA SER A 347 9.16 4.17 -4.63
C SER A 347 9.51 3.80 -6.07
N ILE A 348 8.96 2.70 -6.62
CA ILE A 348 9.18 2.34 -8.03
C ILE A 348 8.47 3.38 -8.90
N SER A 349 9.27 4.18 -9.60
CA SER A 349 8.81 5.33 -10.39
C SER A 349 7.80 4.94 -11.48
N GLY A 350 6.89 5.85 -11.81
CA GLY A 350 5.93 5.69 -12.91
C GLY A 350 6.57 5.48 -14.29
N ARG A 351 7.85 5.88 -14.47
CA ARG A 351 8.59 5.65 -15.72
C ARG A 351 9.02 4.17 -15.94
N VAL A 352 9.05 3.36 -14.87
CA VAL A 352 9.29 1.92 -14.99
C VAL A 352 8.04 1.27 -15.58
N HIS A 353 8.17 0.62 -16.71
CA HIS A 353 7.04 0.01 -17.40
C HIS A 353 6.42 -1.14 -16.59
N ARG A 354 5.09 -1.13 -16.41
CA ARG A 354 4.35 -2.21 -15.72
C ARG A 354 3.81 -3.19 -16.75
N MET A 355 4.24 -4.43 -16.63
CA MET A 355 3.69 -5.55 -17.38
C MET A 355 2.80 -6.39 -16.47
N TYR A 356 1.61 -6.73 -16.92
CA TYR A 356 0.65 -7.53 -16.17
C TYR A 356 0.59 -8.93 -16.75
N ILE A 357 0.68 -9.95 -15.88
CA ILE A 357 0.67 -11.37 -16.23
C ILE A 357 -0.61 -11.97 -15.66
N GLU A 358 -1.45 -12.53 -16.56
CA GLU A 358 -2.71 -13.22 -16.24
C GLU A 358 -2.55 -14.73 -16.30
#